data_44e03460bfbe93b96e645fd19f51dd33
#
_entry.id   44e03460bfbe93b96e645fd19f51dd33
#
_cell.length_a   1.000
_cell.length_b   1.000
_cell.length_c   1.000
_cell.angle_alpha   90.00
_cell.angle_beta   90.00
_cell.angle_gamma   90.00
#
_symmetry.space_group_name_H-M   'P 1'
#
loop_
_entity.id
_entity.type
_entity.pdbx_description
1 polymer ?
#
loop_
_entity_poly.entity_id
_entity_poly.type
_entity_poly.pdbx_seq_one_letter_code
_entity_poly.pdbx_strand_id
1 'polypeptide(L)'
;GAIVNITSIAGHMIHPFAGSAYSISKSALSALTRELANEMAALDVRVNAVAPGEIETDMVQPEYEALIPRIPLNRMGAPGDVAGTVYYLCSDDSAYVTGTEVWITGGQHLF
;
A
#
# COMPACT_ATOMS: atom_id res chain seq x y z
N GLY A 1 -15.02 -7.27 11.97
CA GLY A 1 -14.90 -6.69 10.64
C GLY A 1 -13.47 -6.33 10.28
N ALA A 2 -13.27 -5.95 9.04
CA ALA A 2 -11.97 -5.55 8.53
C ALA A 2 -12.10 -4.36 7.60
N ILE A 3 -11.17 -3.40 7.77
CA ILE A 3 -11.00 -2.26 6.86
C ILE A 3 -9.58 -2.35 6.30
N VAL A 4 -9.45 -2.19 5.00
CA VAL A 4 -8.15 -2.12 4.34
C VAL A 4 -8.05 -0.83 3.55
N ASN A 5 -7.11 0.01 3.91
CA ASN A 5 -6.84 1.26 3.21
C ASN A 5 -5.75 1.05 2.16
N ILE A 6 -5.94 1.64 1.00
CA ILE A 6 -4.95 1.60 -0.07
C ILE A 6 -4.11 2.88 0.01
N THR A 7 -2.91 2.74 0.53
CA THR A 7 -1.95 3.83 0.63
C THR A 7 -1.04 3.84 -0.61
N SER A 8 0.22 4.17 -0.44
CA SER A 8 1.17 4.18 -1.54
C SER A 8 2.60 4.25 -1.00
N ILE A 9 3.53 3.68 -1.75
CA ILE A 9 4.96 3.93 -1.52
C ILE A 9 5.26 5.43 -1.49
N ALA A 10 4.55 6.24 -2.29
CA ALA A 10 4.73 7.69 -2.34
C ALA A 10 4.38 8.40 -1.03
N GLY A 11 3.64 7.76 -0.14
CA GLY A 11 3.37 8.28 1.21
C GLY A 11 4.56 8.16 2.16
N HIS A 12 5.59 7.42 1.77
CA HIS A 12 6.75 7.13 2.62
C HIS A 12 8.08 7.56 2.02
N MET A 13 8.10 7.97 0.76
CA MET A 13 9.29 8.41 0.06
C MET A 13 8.92 9.38 -1.05
N ILE A 14 9.91 10.12 -1.54
CA ILE A 14 9.69 11.00 -2.70
C ILE A 14 9.55 10.11 -3.94
N HIS A 15 8.39 10.25 -4.61
CA HIS A 15 8.14 9.56 -5.87
C HIS A 15 8.31 10.55 -7.03
N PRO A 16 9.05 10.18 -8.11
CA PRO A 16 9.38 11.13 -9.19
C PRO A 16 8.18 11.77 -9.88
N PHE A 17 7.04 11.07 -9.90
CA PHE A 17 5.87 11.50 -10.67
C PHE A 17 4.62 11.78 -9.82
N ALA A 18 4.65 11.52 -8.51
CA ALA A 18 3.43 11.60 -7.70
C ALA A 18 3.07 13.04 -7.27
N GLY A 19 4.07 13.83 -6.93
CA GLY A 19 3.87 15.18 -6.43
C GLY A 19 3.48 15.23 -4.94
N SER A 20 3.55 16.45 -4.38
CA SER A 20 3.42 16.65 -2.92
C SER A 20 2.00 16.39 -2.41
N ALA A 21 0.98 16.84 -3.14
CA ALA A 21 -0.41 16.64 -2.70
C ALA A 21 -0.75 15.16 -2.56
N TYR A 22 -0.37 14.35 -3.55
CA TYR A 22 -0.58 12.91 -3.52
C TYR A 22 0.18 12.26 -2.36
N SER A 23 1.46 12.58 -2.23
CA SER A 23 2.32 12.00 -1.17
C SER A 23 1.81 12.36 0.22
N ILE A 24 1.40 13.62 0.44
CA ILE A 24 0.86 14.05 1.73
C ILE A 24 -0.44 13.32 2.04
N SER A 25 -1.35 13.19 1.06
CA SER A 25 -2.63 12.51 1.27
C SER A 25 -2.43 11.03 1.62
N LYS A 26 -1.49 10.36 0.96
CA LYS A 26 -1.20 8.94 1.23
C LYS A 26 -0.47 8.76 2.56
N SER A 27 0.41 9.68 2.94
CA SER A 27 1.05 9.66 4.24
C SER A 27 0.03 9.85 5.37
N ALA A 28 -0.93 10.77 5.18
CA ALA A 28 -2.02 10.96 6.13
C ALA A 28 -2.90 9.71 6.26
N LEU A 29 -3.16 9.00 5.16
CA LEU A 29 -3.93 7.77 5.18
C LEU A 29 -3.21 6.66 5.95
N SER A 30 -1.88 6.59 5.85
CA SER A 30 -1.08 5.66 6.65
C SER A 30 -1.21 5.96 8.15
N ALA A 31 -1.16 7.22 8.53
CA ALA A 31 -1.35 7.64 9.92
C ALA A 31 -2.77 7.31 10.39
N LEU A 32 -3.78 7.61 9.59
CA LEU A 32 -5.18 7.30 9.88
C LEU A 32 -5.39 5.80 10.12
N THR A 33 -4.73 4.95 9.35
CA THR A 33 -4.81 3.50 9.52
C THR A 33 -4.42 3.08 10.94
N ARG A 34 -3.31 3.63 11.46
CA ARG A 34 -2.86 3.31 12.82
C ARG A 34 -3.83 3.82 13.88
N GLU A 35 -4.29 5.05 13.74
CA GLU A 35 -5.23 5.63 14.69
C GLU A 35 -6.55 4.86 14.73
N LEU A 36 -7.11 4.55 13.55
CA LEU A 36 -8.35 3.78 13.46
C LEU A 36 -8.17 2.36 14.00
N ALA A 37 -7.03 1.71 13.75
CA ALA A 37 -6.78 0.37 14.29
C ALA A 37 -6.89 0.38 15.81
N ASN A 38 -6.32 1.37 16.46
CA ASN A 38 -6.39 1.53 17.91
C ASN A 38 -7.83 1.80 18.38
N GLU A 39 -8.51 2.73 17.74
CA GLU A 39 -9.86 3.14 18.15
C GLU A 39 -10.89 2.03 17.93
N MET A 40 -10.76 1.29 16.84
CA MET A 40 -11.79 0.33 16.41
C MET A 40 -11.56 -1.08 16.97
N ALA A 41 -10.44 -1.32 17.63
CA ALA A 41 -10.15 -2.61 18.23
C ALA A 41 -11.23 -3.03 19.25
N ALA A 42 -11.75 -2.08 20.02
CA ALA A 42 -12.81 -2.33 21.00
C ALA A 42 -14.14 -2.78 20.35
N LEU A 43 -14.31 -2.52 19.04
CA LEU A 43 -15.46 -2.94 18.27
C LEU A 43 -15.20 -4.22 17.47
N ASP A 44 -14.07 -4.87 17.72
CA ASP A 44 -13.60 -6.06 17.00
C ASP A 44 -13.49 -5.80 15.50
N VAL A 45 -13.04 -4.60 15.13
CA VAL A 45 -12.76 -4.24 13.74
C VAL A 45 -11.26 -4.04 13.58
N ARG A 46 -10.68 -4.79 12.66
CA ARG A 46 -9.26 -4.65 12.31
C ARG A 46 -9.11 -3.62 11.19
N VAL A 47 -8.06 -2.82 11.27
CA VAL A 47 -7.77 -1.79 10.27
C VAL A 47 -6.31 -1.90 9.87
N ASN A 48 -6.08 -2.18 8.60
CA ASN A 48 -4.75 -2.33 8.02
C ASN A 48 -4.67 -1.54 6.72
N ALA A 49 -3.48 -1.40 6.20
CA ALA A 49 -3.25 -0.76 4.91
C ALA A 49 -2.37 -1.64 4.03
N VAL A 50 -2.48 -1.45 2.73
CA VAL A 50 -1.52 -1.94 1.76
C VAL A 50 -0.90 -0.73 1.05
N ALA A 51 0.41 -0.77 0.86
CA ALA A 51 1.18 0.31 0.22
C ALA A 51 1.78 -0.20 -1.09
N PRO A 52 1.07 -0.04 -2.22
CA PRO A 52 1.59 -0.45 -3.51
C PRO A 52 2.74 0.46 -3.96
N GLY A 53 3.69 -0.15 -4.68
CA GLY A 53 4.67 0.57 -5.48
C GLY A 53 4.13 0.79 -6.89
N GLU A 54 4.94 0.49 -7.91
CA GLU A 54 4.53 0.62 -9.31
C GLU A 54 3.68 -0.58 -9.72
N ILE A 55 2.40 -0.34 -9.95
CA ILE A 55 1.45 -1.39 -10.36
C ILE A 55 1.02 -1.10 -11.80
N GLU A 56 1.16 -2.09 -12.67
CA GLU A 56 0.78 -1.97 -14.07
C GLU A 56 -0.74 -1.94 -14.21
N THR A 57 -1.24 -0.85 -14.80
CA THR A 57 -2.65 -0.66 -15.13
C THR A 57 -2.75 -0.04 -16.51
N ASP A 58 -3.95 -0.01 -17.11
CA ASP A 58 -4.18 0.62 -18.39
C ASP A 58 -3.90 2.13 -18.40
N MET A 59 -3.80 2.74 -17.21
CA MET A 59 -3.58 4.17 -17.04
C MET A 59 -2.12 4.54 -16.75
N VAL A 60 -1.21 3.56 -16.71
CA VAL A 60 0.21 3.82 -16.48
C VAL A 60 0.83 4.52 -17.68
N GLN A 61 1.50 5.64 -17.41
CA GLN A 61 2.20 6.39 -18.44
C GLN A 61 3.52 5.69 -18.82
N PRO A 62 3.95 5.77 -20.09
CA PRO A 62 5.19 5.11 -20.54
C PRO A 62 6.43 5.47 -19.75
N GLU A 63 6.54 6.69 -19.21
CA GLU A 63 7.68 7.13 -18.42
C GLU A 63 7.87 6.32 -17.12
N TYR A 64 6.85 5.62 -16.64
CA TYR A 64 6.96 4.77 -15.47
C TYR A 64 7.86 3.56 -15.72
N GLU A 65 8.06 3.15 -16.97
CA GLU A 65 8.98 2.06 -17.30
C GLU A 65 10.41 2.34 -16.85
N ALA A 66 10.80 3.61 -16.79
CA ALA A 66 12.12 4.02 -16.30
C ALA A 66 12.34 3.68 -14.82
N LEU A 67 11.28 3.40 -14.07
CA LEU A 67 11.37 3.02 -12.66
C LEU A 67 11.63 1.53 -12.45
N ILE A 68 11.40 0.70 -13.46
CA ILE A 68 11.55 -0.77 -13.32
C ILE A 68 12.95 -1.17 -12.83
N PRO A 69 14.06 -0.61 -13.33
CA PRO A 69 15.38 -0.97 -12.83
C PRO A 69 15.60 -0.66 -11.34
N ARG A 70 14.77 0.20 -10.75
CA ARG A 70 14.82 0.55 -9.33
C ARG A 70 14.07 -0.45 -8.45
N ILE A 71 13.35 -1.38 -9.07
CA ILE A 71 12.56 -2.38 -8.36
C ILE A 71 13.38 -3.66 -8.25
N PRO A 72 13.72 -4.13 -7.04
CA PRO A 72 14.54 -5.34 -6.89
C PRO A 72 14.00 -6.56 -7.63
N LEU A 73 12.66 -6.76 -7.65
CA LEU A 73 12.07 -7.86 -8.43
C LEU A 73 12.03 -7.59 -9.94
N ASN A 74 12.49 -6.40 -10.37
CA ASN A 74 12.71 -6.02 -11.76
C ASN A 74 11.46 -6.13 -12.66
N ARG A 75 10.31 -5.83 -12.10
CA ARG A 75 9.03 -5.74 -12.81
C ARG A 75 8.06 -4.88 -12.03
N MET A 76 7.08 -4.32 -12.72
CA MET A 76 5.91 -3.75 -12.05
C MET A 76 5.06 -4.86 -11.44
N GLY A 77 4.33 -4.53 -10.40
CA GLY A 77 3.31 -5.43 -9.88
C GLY A 77 2.08 -5.46 -10.78
N ALA A 78 1.30 -6.51 -10.65
CA ALA A 78 -0.01 -6.61 -11.30
C ALA A 78 -1.12 -6.26 -10.29
N PRO A 79 -2.31 -5.87 -10.74
CA PRO A 79 -3.43 -5.64 -9.82
C PRO A 79 -3.72 -6.82 -8.90
N GLY A 80 -3.52 -8.05 -9.37
CA GLY A 80 -3.68 -9.26 -8.55
C GLY A 80 -2.70 -9.34 -7.38
N ASP A 81 -1.51 -8.76 -7.53
CA ASP A 81 -0.53 -8.72 -6.44
C ASP A 81 -1.06 -7.90 -5.25
N VAL A 82 -1.80 -6.84 -5.54
CA VAL A 82 -2.45 -6.02 -4.50
C VAL A 82 -3.69 -6.73 -3.96
N ALA A 83 -4.53 -7.23 -4.86
CA ALA A 83 -5.81 -7.86 -4.50
C ALA A 83 -5.63 -9.06 -3.56
N GLY A 84 -4.61 -9.89 -3.79
CA GLY A 84 -4.32 -11.04 -2.95
C GLY A 84 -4.01 -10.66 -1.50
N THR A 85 -3.26 -9.60 -1.30
CA THR A 85 -2.95 -9.10 0.04
C THR A 85 -4.18 -8.49 0.71
N VAL A 86 -4.98 -7.74 -0.03
CA VAL A 86 -6.25 -7.20 0.50
C VAL A 86 -7.17 -8.34 0.93
N TYR A 87 -7.28 -9.38 0.12
CA TYR A 87 -8.08 -10.55 0.46
C TYR A 87 -7.60 -11.20 1.76
N TYR A 88 -6.29 -11.41 1.89
CA TYR A 88 -5.70 -11.95 3.13
C TYR A 88 -6.07 -11.09 4.34
N LEU A 89 -5.92 -9.76 4.23
CA LEU A 89 -6.20 -8.86 5.35
C LEU A 89 -7.68 -8.80 5.72
N CYS A 90 -8.58 -9.18 4.81
CA CYS A 90 -10.01 -9.28 5.08
C CYS A 90 -10.43 -10.66 5.58
N SER A 91 -9.54 -11.65 5.52
CA SER A 91 -9.85 -13.04 5.88
C SER A 91 -9.56 -13.34 7.34
N ASP A 92 -10.06 -14.48 7.81
CA ASP A 92 -9.79 -14.97 9.16
C ASP A 92 -8.32 -15.38 9.36
N ASP A 93 -7.59 -15.61 8.26
CA ASP A 93 -6.16 -15.93 8.33
C ASP A 93 -5.35 -14.78 8.91
N SER A 94 -5.87 -13.56 8.85
CA SER A 94 -5.24 -12.37 9.42
C SER A 94 -5.91 -11.89 10.72
N ALA A 95 -6.57 -12.79 11.43
CA ALA A 95 -7.39 -12.44 12.61
C ALA A 95 -6.61 -11.72 13.73
N TYR A 96 -5.30 -11.88 13.80
CA TYR A 96 -4.46 -11.21 14.80
C TYR A 96 -3.63 -10.07 14.21
N VAL A 97 -3.99 -9.59 13.00
CA VAL A 97 -3.29 -8.53 12.28
C VAL A 97 -4.14 -7.27 12.26
N THR A 98 -3.70 -6.22 12.92
CA THR A 98 -4.32 -4.89 12.87
C THR A 98 -3.26 -3.82 13.06
N GLY A 99 -3.46 -2.65 12.47
CA GLY A 99 -2.55 -1.51 12.58
C GLY A 99 -1.28 -1.62 11.74
N THR A 100 -1.20 -2.59 10.83
CA THR A 100 -0.04 -2.76 9.96
C THR A 100 -0.27 -2.17 8.57
N GLU A 101 0.83 -1.94 7.88
CA GLU A 101 0.84 -1.54 6.48
C GLU A 101 1.76 -2.49 5.73
N VAL A 102 1.22 -3.17 4.72
CA VAL A 102 1.96 -4.19 3.96
C VAL A 102 2.49 -3.57 2.67
N TRP A 103 3.80 -3.67 2.46
CA TRP A 103 4.46 -3.19 1.25
C TRP A 103 4.23 -4.17 0.10
N ILE A 104 3.68 -3.66 -1.01
CA ILE A 104 3.48 -4.43 -2.24
C ILE A 104 4.24 -3.71 -3.35
N THR A 105 5.55 -3.83 -3.33
CA THR A 105 6.44 -2.92 -4.07
C THR A 105 7.53 -3.64 -4.86
N GLY A 106 7.60 -4.97 -4.77
CA GLY A 106 8.72 -5.71 -5.35
C GLY A 106 10.08 -5.34 -4.73
N GLY A 107 10.06 -4.74 -3.55
CA GLY A 107 11.27 -4.30 -2.83
C GLY A 107 11.68 -2.85 -3.12
N GLN A 108 10.94 -2.11 -3.92
CA GLN A 108 11.29 -0.73 -4.27
C GLN A 108 11.44 0.17 -3.03
N HIS A 109 10.69 -0.08 -1.99
CA HIS A 109 10.71 0.71 -0.75
C HIS A 109 12.00 0.57 0.07
N LEU A 110 12.86 -0.38 -0.29
CA LEU A 110 14.11 -0.65 0.45
C LEU A 110 15.21 0.38 0.13
N PHE A 111 15.12 1.04 -0.99
CA PHE A 111 16.11 1.99 -1.48
C PHE A 111 15.44 3.31 -1.91
#